data_c13ba923315572d0bb8f4131650e2e86
#
_entry.id   c13ba923315572d0bb8f4131650e2e86
#
_cell.length_a   1.000
_cell.length_b   1.000
_cell.length_c   1.000
_cell.angle_alpha   90.00
_cell.angle_beta   90.00
_cell.angle_gamma   90.00
#
_symmetry.space_group_name_H-M   'P 1'
#
loop_
_entity.id
_entity.type
_entity.pdbx_description
1 polymer ?
#
loop_
_entity_poly.entity_id
_entity_poly.type
_entity_poly.pdbx_seq_one_letter_code
_entity_poly.pdbx_strand_id
1 'polypeptide(L)'
;LKEKEEQILHAQETKVKLEQSLFNDLLLRIKKDLFDLHACAQALSTIDVLVSLAILASEKGYVCPVFHSGYNVNVVEGKHPILDDRMKKKRYVSNDWKMSEDEHVQLITGPNMGGKSTYMRQNALLVVMAQMGSFIPAKTAELPIFDRIFTRIGASDDILTGKSTFMVEMMEANAALCYATKHSLILFDEIGRGTATYDGMALAQAMLEYIDEAIGAKTLFSTHY
;
A
#
# COMPACT_ATOMS: atom_id res chain seq x y z
N LEU A 1 15.63 -61.74 31.92
CA LEU A 1 15.35 -60.89 30.75
C LEU A 1 14.05 -60.07 30.93
N LYS A 2 12.92 -60.70 31.30
CA LYS A 2 11.62 -60.00 31.51
C LYS A 2 11.68 -58.89 32.58
N GLU A 3 12.35 -59.12 33.69
CA GLU A 3 12.47 -58.15 34.79
C GLU A 3 13.25 -56.89 34.36
N LYS A 4 14.27 -57.03 33.49
CA LYS A 4 14.99 -55.87 32.94
C LYS A 4 14.18 -55.12 31.88
N GLU A 5 13.38 -55.83 31.13
CA GLU A 5 12.47 -55.25 30.13
C GLU A 5 11.36 -54.40 30.79
N GLU A 6 10.77 -54.88 31.87
CA GLU A 6 9.80 -54.14 32.70
C GLU A 6 10.45 -52.91 33.34
N GLN A 7 11.70 -53.01 33.83
CA GLN A 7 12.42 -51.88 34.39
C GLN A 7 12.69 -50.79 33.34
N ILE A 8 13.05 -51.18 32.10
CA ILE A 8 13.29 -50.22 30.99
C ILE A 8 11.98 -49.53 30.58
N LEU A 9 10.89 -50.27 30.45
CA LEU A 9 9.57 -49.73 30.12
C LEU A 9 9.07 -48.73 31.18
N HIS A 10 9.20 -49.12 32.46
CA HIS A 10 8.84 -48.24 33.57
C HIS A 10 9.70 -46.97 33.64
N ALA A 11 11.00 -47.11 33.33
CA ALA A 11 11.89 -45.95 33.27
C ALA A 11 11.52 -44.99 32.12
N GLN A 12 11.14 -45.54 30.96
CA GLN A 12 10.67 -44.73 29.83
C GLN A 12 9.36 -44.01 30.15
N GLU A 13 8.37 -44.66 30.75
CA GLU A 13 7.15 -44.04 31.20
C GLU A 13 7.38 -42.92 32.23
N THR A 14 8.26 -43.18 33.20
CA THR A 14 8.63 -42.22 34.24
C THR A 14 9.32 -41.00 33.63
N LYS A 15 10.21 -41.22 32.65
CA LYS A 15 10.88 -40.16 31.91
C LYS A 15 9.86 -39.23 31.22
N VAL A 16 8.91 -39.79 30.47
CA VAL A 16 7.89 -39.03 29.77
C VAL A 16 7.01 -38.21 30.73
N LYS A 17 6.61 -38.82 31.84
CA LYS A 17 5.81 -38.12 32.89
C LYS A 17 6.62 -36.97 33.52
N LEU A 18 7.90 -37.17 33.77
CA LEU A 18 8.76 -36.12 34.32
C LEU A 18 8.99 -34.98 33.31
N GLU A 19 9.26 -35.29 32.05
CA GLU A 19 9.38 -34.31 30.99
C GLU A 19 8.11 -33.45 30.86
N GLN A 20 6.94 -34.08 30.92
CA GLN A 20 5.67 -33.39 30.84
C GLN A 20 5.41 -32.49 32.06
N SER A 21 5.77 -32.97 33.26
CA SER A 21 5.66 -32.16 34.49
C SER A 21 6.57 -30.93 34.45
N LEU A 22 7.84 -31.11 34.07
CA LEU A 22 8.82 -30.05 33.95
C LEU A 22 8.39 -29.00 32.88
N PHE A 23 7.87 -29.48 31.76
CA PHE A 23 7.34 -28.60 30.71
C PHE A 23 6.13 -27.76 31.21
N ASN A 24 5.20 -28.40 31.91
CA ASN A 24 4.06 -27.71 32.50
C ASN A 24 4.49 -26.68 33.56
N ASP A 25 5.46 -27.02 34.39
CA ASP A 25 6.00 -26.08 35.39
C ASP A 25 6.68 -24.90 34.71
N LEU A 26 7.41 -25.10 33.61
CA LEU A 26 8.00 -24.03 32.82
C LEU A 26 6.92 -23.13 32.21
N LEU A 27 5.88 -23.72 31.64
CA LEU A 27 4.73 -22.95 31.10
C LEU A 27 4.05 -22.10 32.17
N LEU A 28 3.88 -22.66 33.38
CA LEU A 28 3.28 -21.91 34.49
C LEU A 28 4.16 -20.75 34.96
N ARG A 29 5.50 -20.90 34.92
CA ARG A 29 6.42 -19.79 35.21
C ARG A 29 6.32 -18.70 34.17
N ILE A 30 6.42 -19.05 32.87
CA ILE A 30 6.30 -18.08 31.78
C ILE A 30 4.94 -17.36 31.81
N LYS A 31 3.87 -18.10 32.15
CA LYS A 31 2.52 -17.54 32.20
C LYS A 31 2.35 -16.44 33.25
N LYS A 32 3.14 -16.45 34.32
CA LYS A 32 3.13 -15.40 35.35
C LYS A 32 3.61 -14.06 34.81
N ASP A 33 4.62 -14.10 33.92
CA ASP A 33 5.26 -12.92 33.37
C ASP A 33 4.77 -12.57 31.96
N LEU A 34 3.70 -13.26 31.49
CA LEU A 34 3.20 -13.18 30.13
C LEU A 34 2.80 -11.73 29.74
N PHE A 35 2.18 -11.00 30.66
CA PHE A 35 1.79 -9.60 30.43
C PHE A 35 3.01 -8.71 30.17
N ASP A 36 4.04 -8.83 30.99
CA ASP A 36 5.26 -8.03 30.87
C ASP A 36 6.06 -8.43 29.61
N LEU A 37 6.09 -9.73 29.27
CA LEU A 37 6.68 -10.21 28.04
C LEU A 37 5.98 -9.65 26.81
N HIS A 38 4.64 -9.62 26.79
CA HIS A 38 3.88 -9.00 25.70
C HIS A 38 4.13 -7.50 25.60
N ALA A 39 4.12 -6.79 26.71
CA ALA A 39 4.40 -5.35 26.73
C ALA A 39 5.81 -5.05 26.21
N CYS A 40 6.80 -5.81 26.63
CA CYS A 40 8.18 -5.69 26.17
C CYS A 40 8.29 -5.99 24.65
N ALA A 41 7.68 -7.08 24.19
CA ALA A 41 7.68 -7.43 22.77
C ALA A 41 7.05 -6.34 21.90
N GLN A 42 5.94 -5.75 22.35
CA GLN A 42 5.26 -4.66 21.64
C GLN A 42 6.10 -3.38 21.60
N ALA A 43 6.75 -3.03 22.71
CA ALA A 43 7.65 -1.89 22.77
C ALA A 43 8.86 -2.06 21.84
N LEU A 44 9.50 -3.23 21.86
CA LEU A 44 10.62 -3.58 20.98
C LEU A 44 10.22 -3.54 19.50
N SER A 45 9.06 -4.11 19.15
CA SER A 45 8.52 -4.09 17.79
C SER A 45 8.29 -2.66 17.30
N THR A 46 7.73 -1.79 18.16
CA THR A 46 7.53 -0.38 17.82
C THR A 46 8.85 0.35 17.58
N ILE A 47 9.83 0.14 18.45
CA ILE A 47 11.17 0.73 18.32
C ILE A 47 11.85 0.25 17.04
N ASP A 48 11.78 -1.04 16.73
CA ASP A 48 12.37 -1.62 15.52
C ASP A 48 11.82 -1.00 14.24
N VAL A 49 10.49 -0.85 14.15
CA VAL A 49 9.83 -0.17 13.02
C VAL A 49 10.29 1.28 12.91
N LEU A 50 10.27 2.04 14.01
CA LEU A 50 10.67 3.45 14.00
C LEU A 50 12.14 3.64 13.62
N VAL A 51 13.02 2.80 14.13
CA VAL A 51 14.46 2.82 13.79
C VAL A 51 14.66 2.48 12.31
N SER A 52 13.97 1.47 11.79
CA SER A 52 14.06 1.10 10.38
C SER A 52 13.61 2.23 9.46
N LEU A 53 12.50 2.90 9.76
CA LEU A 53 12.02 4.05 9.01
C LEU A 53 12.97 5.25 9.11
N ALA A 54 13.53 5.51 10.28
CA ALA A 54 14.48 6.60 10.50
C ALA A 54 15.81 6.39 9.75
N ILE A 55 16.33 5.17 9.74
CA ILE A 55 17.53 4.79 8.97
C ILE A 55 17.26 5.02 7.48
N LEU A 56 16.13 4.49 6.96
CA LEU A 56 15.75 4.67 5.56
C LEU A 56 15.66 6.16 5.19
N ALA A 57 15.00 6.96 6.02
CA ALA A 57 14.85 8.40 5.80
C ALA A 57 16.20 9.13 5.77
N SER A 58 17.09 8.80 6.71
CA SER A 58 18.42 9.39 6.81
C SER A 58 19.33 9.00 5.63
N GLU A 59 19.37 7.72 5.26
CA GLU A 59 20.23 7.22 4.18
C GLU A 59 19.78 7.70 2.80
N LYS A 60 18.47 7.82 2.57
CA LYS A 60 17.89 8.23 1.29
C LYS A 60 17.62 9.73 1.18
N GLY A 61 17.74 10.48 2.26
CA GLY A 61 17.43 11.91 2.29
C GLY A 61 15.94 12.19 2.08
N TYR A 62 15.08 11.34 2.65
CA TYR A 62 13.63 11.52 2.59
C TYR A 62 13.17 12.66 3.49
N VAL A 63 12.06 13.30 3.16
CA VAL A 63 11.49 14.41 3.91
C VAL A 63 10.26 14.01 4.70
N CYS A 64 10.04 14.65 5.84
CA CYS A 64 8.83 14.48 6.63
C CYS A 64 7.65 15.16 5.91
N PRO A 65 6.61 14.43 5.53
CA PRO A 65 5.40 15.04 4.96
C PRO A 65 4.64 15.82 6.03
N VAL A 66 4.03 16.94 5.63
CA VAL A 66 3.13 17.73 6.46
C VAL A 66 1.69 17.36 6.12
N PHE A 67 0.91 16.95 7.12
CA PHE A 67 -0.51 16.69 6.94
C PHE A 67 -1.36 17.88 7.35
N HIS A 68 -2.45 18.10 6.63
CA HIS A 68 -3.42 19.15 6.92
C HIS A 68 -4.87 18.66 6.74
N SER A 69 -5.82 19.44 7.22
CA SER A 69 -7.26 19.10 7.16
C SER A 69 -7.96 19.55 5.87
N GLY A 70 -7.26 20.25 4.98
CA GLY A 70 -7.77 20.64 3.66
C GLY A 70 -7.72 19.51 2.65
N TYR A 71 -7.98 19.81 1.37
CA TYR A 71 -8.01 18.85 0.27
C TYR A 71 -6.89 19.05 -0.75
N ASN A 72 -6.10 20.12 -0.63
CA ASN A 72 -5.00 20.36 -1.55
C ASN A 72 -3.87 19.33 -1.40
N VAL A 73 -3.18 19.09 -2.51
CA VAL A 73 -1.99 18.25 -2.57
C VAL A 73 -0.85 19.10 -3.12
N ASN A 74 0.30 19.07 -2.46
CA ASN A 74 1.49 19.77 -2.92
C ASN A 74 2.74 18.95 -2.62
N VAL A 75 3.15 18.13 -3.57
CA VAL A 75 4.41 17.37 -3.52
C VAL A 75 5.36 17.97 -4.55
N VAL A 76 6.53 18.43 -4.10
CA VAL A 76 7.56 19.03 -4.96
C VAL A 76 8.71 18.05 -5.12
N GLU A 77 9.14 17.84 -6.36
CA GLU A 77 10.22 16.94 -6.74
C GLU A 77 10.05 15.52 -6.16
N GLY A 78 8.81 15.01 -6.17
CA GLY A 78 8.50 13.64 -5.75
C GLY A 78 9.18 12.59 -6.63
N LYS A 79 9.60 11.47 -6.05
CA LYS A 79 10.24 10.37 -6.76
C LYS A 79 9.58 9.04 -6.44
N HIS A 80 9.63 8.13 -7.41
CA HIS A 80 9.16 6.76 -7.19
C HIS A 80 10.15 5.99 -6.30
N PRO A 81 9.79 5.57 -5.08
CA PRO A 81 10.74 5.07 -4.09
C PRO A 81 11.56 3.87 -4.57
N ILE A 82 10.93 2.97 -5.33
CA ILE A 82 11.60 1.76 -5.83
C ILE A 82 12.46 2.06 -7.07
N LEU A 83 11.99 2.91 -7.98
CA LEU A 83 12.70 3.18 -9.23
C LEU A 83 13.90 4.09 -8.99
N ASP A 84 13.79 5.10 -8.12
CA ASP A 84 14.92 5.95 -7.74
C ASP A 84 16.07 5.12 -7.16
N ASP A 85 15.76 4.12 -6.35
CA ASP A 85 16.78 3.21 -5.78
C ASP A 85 17.41 2.27 -6.82
N ARG A 86 16.61 1.72 -7.73
CA ARG A 86 17.08 0.78 -8.76
C ARG A 86 17.85 1.43 -9.88
N MET A 87 17.55 2.68 -10.20
CA MET A 87 18.12 3.41 -11.35
C MET A 87 19.46 4.10 -11.03
N LYS A 88 20.28 3.55 -10.13
CA LYS A 88 21.58 4.10 -9.65
C LYS A 88 22.49 4.70 -10.71
N LYS A 89 22.39 4.29 -11.97
CA LYS A 89 23.19 4.81 -13.11
C LYS A 89 22.42 5.77 -14.02
N LYS A 90 21.08 5.74 -14.02
CA LYS A 90 20.22 6.66 -14.75
C LYS A 90 19.39 7.39 -13.72
N ARG A 91 19.65 8.69 -13.58
CA ARG A 91 18.94 9.51 -12.59
C ARG A 91 17.45 9.49 -12.87
N TYR A 92 16.65 9.05 -11.88
CA TYR A 92 15.19 9.16 -11.93
C TYR A 92 14.82 10.65 -12.01
N VAL A 93 13.92 11.01 -12.92
CA VAL A 93 13.42 12.39 -13.01
C VAL A 93 12.32 12.56 -11.99
N SER A 94 12.51 13.49 -11.06
CA SER A 94 11.50 13.85 -10.08
C SER A 94 10.31 14.56 -10.73
N ASN A 95 9.13 14.45 -10.13
CA ASN A 95 7.91 15.05 -10.63
C ASN A 95 7.17 15.80 -9.53
N ASP A 96 6.60 16.94 -9.86
CA ASP A 96 5.69 17.64 -8.96
C ASP A 96 4.29 17.02 -9.05
N TRP A 97 3.58 17.00 -7.92
CA TRP A 97 2.16 16.68 -7.88
C TRP A 97 1.44 17.76 -7.11
N LYS A 98 0.70 18.60 -7.83
CA LYS A 98 -0.03 19.73 -7.27
C LYS A 98 -1.47 19.65 -7.71
N MET A 99 -2.37 19.72 -6.75
CA MET A 99 -3.81 19.87 -6.97
C MET A 99 -4.34 20.86 -5.93
N SER A 100 -5.00 21.92 -6.39
CA SER A 100 -5.65 22.88 -5.48
C SER A 100 -6.86 22.25 -4.79
N GLU A 101 -7.46 22.94 -3.85
CA GLU A 101 -8.59 22.42 -3.08
C GLU A 101 -9.78 22.05 -3.98
N ASP A 102 -10.05 22.88 -4.99
CA ASP A 102 -11.17 22.74 -5.93
C ASP A 102 -10.86 21.86 -7.15
N GLU A 103 -9.61 21.46 -7.35
CA GLU A 103 -9.23 20.54 -8.41
C GLU A 103 -9.42 19.09 -7.97
N HIS A 104 -10.44 18.42 -8.48
CA HIS A 104 -10.70 17.01 -8.16
C HIS A 104 -9.97 16.07 -9.10
N VAL A 105 -9.87 16.40 -10.38
CA VAL A 105 -9.35 15.52 -11.42
C VAL A 105 -8.14 16.11 -12.13
N GLN A 106 -7.05 15.34 -12.18
CA GLN A 106 -5.88 15.62 -13.00
C GLN A 106 -5.83 14.64 -14.18
N LEU A 107 -6.07 15.16 -15.40
CA LEU A 107 -6.00 14.39 -16.62
C LEU A 107 -4.55 14.30 -17.11
N ILE A 108 -4.05 13.08 -17.27
CA ILE A 108 -2.66 12.80 -17.65
C ILE A 108 -2.65 12.23 -19.07
N THR A 109 -2.12 12.99 -20.01
CA THR A 109 -2.00 12.60 -21.43
C THR A 109 -0.54 12.41 -21.82
N GLY A 110 -0.30 11.68 -22.90
CA GLY A 110 1.05 11.49 -23.44
C GLY A 110 1.22 10.13 -24.10
N PRO A 111 2.37 9.91 -24.77
CA PRO A 111 2.64 8.65 -25.48
C PRO A 111 2.76 7.47 -24.54
N ASN A 112 2.64 6.25 -25.10
CA ASN A 112 2.98 5.03 -24.40
C ASN A 112 4.45 5.07 -23.99
N MET A 113 4.77 4.46 -22.85
CA MET A 113 6.10 4.48 -22.22
C MET A 113 6.58 5.89 -21.79
N GLY A 114 5.72 6.92 -21.85
CA GLY A 114 6.01 8.27 -21.37
C GLY A 114 6.01 8.43 -19.84
N GLY A 115 5.76 7.35 -19.09
CA GLY A 115 5.82 7.35 -17.63
C GLY A 115 4.50 7.69 -16.91
N LYS A 116 3.36 7.80 -17.62
CA LYS A 116 2.04 8.10 -17.02
C LYS A 116 1.71 7.19 -15.84
N SER A 117 1.69 5.88 -16.06
CA SER A 117 1.41 4.88 -15.01
C SER A 117 2.45 4.90 -13.88
N THR A 118 3.71 5.20 -14.20
CA THR A 118 4.79 5.32 -13.21
C THR A 118 4.56 6.54 -12.31
N TYR A 119 4.16 7.67 -12.87
CA TYR A 119 3.81 8.88 -12.12
C TYR A 119 2.62 8.65 -11.20
N MET A 120 1.59 7.98 -11.66
CA MET A 120 0.42 7.65 -10.84
C MET A 120 0.79 6.72 -9.67
N ARG A 121 1.56 5.64 -9.96
CA ARG A 121 2.05 4.73 -8.93
C ARG A 121 2.97 5.42 -7.93
N GLN A 122 3.84 6.32 -8.39
CA GLN A 122 4.66 7.15 -7.51
C GLN A 122 3.79 7.85 -6.48
N ASN A 123 2.78 8.60 -6.92
CA ASN A 123 1.96 9.40 -6.03
C ASN A 123 1.14 8.56 -5.03
N ALA A 124 0.60 7.42 -5.48
CA ALA A 124 -0.05 6.46 -4.58
C ALA A 124 0.91 5.92 -3.51
N LEU A 125 2.14 5.54 -3.90
CA LEU A 125 3.15 5.05 -2.96
C LEU A 125 3.60 6.13 -1.98
N LEU A 126 3.75 7.38 -2.43
CA LEU A 126 4.08 8.50 -1.54
C LEU A 126 3.01 8.71 -0.47
N VAL A 127 1.72 8.63 -0.84
CA VAL A 127 0.60 8.71 0.10
C VAL A 127 0.63 7.56 1.10
N VAL A 128 0.78 6.32 0.63
CA VAL A 128 0.87 5.13 1.51
C VAL A 128 2.04 5.27 2.49
N MET A 129 3.23 5.63 1.99
CA MET A 129 4.42 5.83 2.84
C MET A 129 4.18 6.93 3.88
N ALA A 130 3.65 8.07 3.46
CA ALA A 130 3.36 9.18 4.35
C ALA A 130 2.37 8.77 5.46
N GLN A 131 1.25 8.14 5.11
CA GLN A 131 0.20 7.78 6.06
C GLN A 131 0.56 6.61 6.99
N MET A 132 1.52 5.77 6.61
CA MET A 132 2.06 4.77 7.53
C MET A 132 3.11 5.32 8.51
N GLY A 133 3.43 6.63 8.44
CA GLY A 133 4.39 7.30 9.32
C GLY A 133 5.82 7.31 8.80
N SER A 134 6.05 6.95 7.53
CA SER A 134 7.37 7.05 6.89
C SER A 134 7.62 8.45 6.33
N PHE A 135 8.87 8.86 6.29
CA PHE A 135 9.32 9.95 5.42
C PHE A 135 9.29 9.51 3.96
N ILE A 136 9.21 10.47 3.02
CA ILE A 136 8.99 10.20 1.61
C ILE A 136 10.04 10.84 0.71
N PRO A 137 10.33 10.23 -0.46
CA PRO A 137 11.28 10.76 -1.44
C PRO A 137 10.69 11.95 -2.20
N ALA A 138 10.79 13.13 -1.61
CA ALA A 138 10.40 14.40 -2.19
C ALA A 138 11.30 15.52 -1.65
N LYS A 139 11.20 16.72 -2.23
CA LYS A 139 11.85 17.91 -1.67
C LYS A 139 10.98 18.53 -0.57
N THR A 140 9.69 18.63 -0.80
CA THR A 140 8.67 19.02 0.18
C THR A 140 7.38 18.27 -0.13
N ALA A 141 6.56 18.02 0.90
CA ALA A 141 5.27 17.40 0.72
C ALA A 141 4.26 17.90 1.75
N GLU A 142 3.14 18.38 1.25
CA GLU A 142 1.95 18.73 2.01
C GLU A 142 0.79 17.89 1.47
N LEU A 143 0.18 17.09 2.31
CA LEU A 143 -0.82 16.09 1.91
C LEU A 143 -2.06 16.17 2.81
N PRO A 144 -3.26 15.98 2.23
CA PRO A 144 -4.43 15.68 3.04
C PRO A 144 -4.35 14.23 3.54
N ILE A 145 -5.21 13.87 4.47
CA ILE A 145 -5.38 12.48 4.89
C ILE A 145 -6.39 11.82 3.96
N PHE A 146 -5.95 10.80 3.24
CA PHE A 146 -6.81 9.99 2.39
C PHE A 146 -7.39 8.82 3.19
N ASP A 147 -8.68 8.58 3.08
CA ASP A 147 -9.37 7.46 3.74
C ASP A 147 -9.22 6.15 2.97
N ARG A 148 -9.13 6.23 1.63
CA ARG A 148 -9.00 5.08 0.73
C ARG A 148 -8.20 5.45 -0.51
N ILE A 149 -7.58 4.44 -1.09
CA ILE A 149 -6.91 4.55 -2.39
C ILE A 149 -7.51 3.49 -3.31
N PHE A 150 -8.11 3.93 -4.41
CA PHE A 150 -8.61 3.06 -5.47
C PHE A 150 -7.66 3.10 -6.64
N THR A 151 -7.22 1.94 -7.11
CA THR A 151 -6.28 1.88 -8.21
C THR A 151 -6.77 0.92 -9.30
N ARG A 152 -6.74 1.42 -10.53
CA ARG A 152 -6.79 0.57 -11.72
C ARG A 152 -5.63 0.97 -12.61
N ILE A 153 -4.47 0.34 -12.42
CA ILE A 153 -3.21 0.65 -13.12
C ILE A 153 -2.64 -0.62 -13.72
N GLY A 154 -2.67 -0.72 -15.05
CA GLY A 154 -2.21 -1.86 -15.83
C GLY A 154 -3.27 -2.96 -15.98
N ALA A 155 -3.16 -3.74 -17.05
CA ALA A 155 -4.01 -4.91 -17.24
C ALA A 155 -3.40 -6.10 -16.46
N SER A 156 -4.13 -6.65 -15.51
CA SER A 156 -3.85 -7.98 -14.98
C SER A 156 -4.82 -8.95 -15.66
N ASP A 157 -4.28 -9.81 -16.50
CA ASP A 157 -5.06 -10.93 -17.02
C ASP A 157 -5.28 -11.92 -15.88
N ASP A 158 -6.48 -11.92 -15.33
CA ASP A 158 -6.87 -12.94 -14.36
C ASP A 158 -7.33 -14.21 -15.11
N ILE A 159 -6.34 -14.93 -15.62
CA ILE A 159 -6.53 -16.18 -16.37
C ILE A 159 -7.23 -17.26 -15.52
N LEU A 160 -7.12 -17.14 -14.18
CA LEU A 160 -7.65 -18.15 -13.25
C LEU A 160 -9.17 -18.04 -13.04
N THR A 161 -9.75 -16.86 -13.14
CA THR A 161 -11.19 -16.65 -12.90
C THR A 161 -12.03 -16.64 -14.17
N GLY A 162 -11.41 -16.70 -15.36
CA GLY A 162 -12.12 -16.72 -16.66
C GLY A 162 -12.90 -15.43 -16.97
N LYS A 163 -12.68 -14.35 -16.20
CA LYS A 163 -13.28 -13.05 -16.47
C LYS A 163 -12.49 -12.33 -17.56
N SER A 164 -13.19 -11.63 -18.46
CA SER A 164 -12.49 -10.76 -19.41
C SER A 164 -11.80 -9.61 -18.67
N THR A 165 -10.67 -9.14 -19.18
CA THR A 165 -9.94 -7.97 -18.66
C THR A 165 -10.85 -6.76 -18.52
N PHE A 166 -11.75 -6.54 -19.46
CA PHE A 166 -12.75 -5.48 -19.42
C PHE A 166 -13.72 -5.63 -18.25
N MET A 167 -14.19 -6.87 -17.95
CA MET A 167 -15.09 -7.10 -16.80
C MET A 167 -14.40 -6.79 -15.47
N VAL A 168 -13.14 -7.21 -15.32
CA VAL A 168 -12.35 -6.90 -14.12
C VAL A 168 -12.17 -5.38 -13.98
N GLU A 169 -11.83 -4.71 -15.07
CA GLU A 169 -11.70 -3.25 -15.13
C GLU A 169 -12.97 -2.54 -14.68
N MET A 170 -14.12 -2.96 -15.18
CA MET A 170 -15.42 -2.38 -14.80
C MET A 170 -15.78 -2.68 -13.33
N MET A 171 -15.43 -3.82 -12.79
CA MET A 171 -15.65 -4.13 -11.37
C MET A 171 -14.79 -3.26 -10.46
N GLU A 172 -13.53 -3.03 -10.80
CA GLU A 172 -12.62 -2.17 -10.03
C GLU A 172 -13.05 -0.70 -10.12
N ALA A 173 -13.42 -0.23 -11.31
CA ALA A 173 -13.96 1.12 -11.49
C ALA A 173 -15.28 1.30 -10.71
N ASN A 174 -16.19 0.34 -10.77
CA ASN A 174 -17.44 0.38 -10.00
C ASN A 174 -17.19 0.44 -8.50
N ALA A 175 -16.20 -0.29 -7.99
CA ALA A 175 -15.84 -0.21 -6.57
C ALA A 175 -15.39 1.21 -6.18
N ALA A 176 -14.61 1.90 -7.02
CA ALA A 176 -14.24 3.30 -6.79
C ALA A 176 -15.47 4.21 -6.82
N LEU A 177 -16.32 4.09 -7.84
CA LEU A 177 -17.52 4.95 -7.99
C LEU A 177 -18.53 4.76 -6.84
N CYS A 178 -18.65 3.54 -6.29
CA CYS A 178 -19.58 3.25 -5.21
C CYS A 178 -19.07 3.59 -3.81
N TYR A 179 -17.76 3.47 -3.57
CA TYR A 179 -17.19 3.54 -2.22
C TYR A 179 -16.23 4.68 -1.98
N ALA A 180 -15.83 5.44 -3.02
CA ALA A 180 -14.99 6.61 -2.83
C ALA A 180 -15.76 7.74 -2.14
N THR A 181 -15.04 8.49 -1.35
CA THR A 181 -15.48 9.73 -0.71
C THR A 181 -14.66 10.91 -1.24
N LYS A 182 -15.00 12.11 -0.90
CA LYS A 182 -14.19 13.29 -1.22
C LYS A 182 -12.76 13.25 -0.64
N HIS A 183 -12.51 12.38 0.36
CA HIS A 183 -11.21 12.14 0.96
C HIS A 183 -10.48 10.95 0.33
N SER A 184 -11.00 10.35 -0.71
CA SER A 184 -10.35 9.23 -1.38
C SER A 184 -9.38 9.69 -2.47
N LEU A 185 -8.40 8.84 -2.78
CA LEU A 185 -7.51 8.99 -3.93
C LEU A 185 -7.88 7.94 -4.98
N ILE A 186 -8.15 8.35 -6.21
CA ILE A 186 -8.49 7.46 -7.32
C ILE A 186 -7.40 7.54 -8.39
N LEU A 187 -6.94 6.39 -8.87
CA LEU A 187 -5.95 6.27 -9.94
C LEU A 187 -6.48 5.37 -11.03
N PHE A 188 -6.88 5.97 -12.15
CA PHE A 188 -7.40 5.27 -13.31
C PHE A 188 -6.47 5.40 -14.50
N ASP A 189 -5.89 4.29 -14.93
CA ASP A 189 -4.92 4.22 -16.02
C ASP A 189 -5.57 3.56 -17.25
N GLU A 190 -5.83 4.39 -18.27
CA GLU A 190 -6.32 3.98 -19.60
C GLU A 190 -7.62 3.16 -19.56
N ILE A 191 -8.59 3.57 -18.75
CA ILE A 191 -9.91 2.92 -18.67
C ILE A 191 -10.63 2.99 -20.01
N GLY A 192 -11.34 1.91 -20.36
CA GLY A 192 -12.12 1.78 -21.59
C GLY A 192 -11.37 1.12 -22.75
N ARG A 193 -10.13 0.70 -22.57
CA ARG A 193 -9.34 0.04 -23.64
C ARG A 193 -9.87 -1.33 -24.07
N GLY A 194 -10.63 -1.99 -23.22
CA GLY A 194 -11.14 -3.36 -23.47
C GLY A 194 -12.41 -3.42 -24.34
N THR A 195 -12.88 -2.29 -24.87
CA THR A 195 -14.09 -2.19 -25.71
C THR A 195 -13.86 -1.36 -26.98
N ALA A 196 -14.92 -1.12 -27.78
CA ALA A 196 -14.82 -0.24 -28.94
C ALA A 196 -14.43 1.18 -28.53
N THR A 197 -13.60 1.83 -29.36
CA THR A 197 -12.97 3.13 -29.03
C THR A 197 -13.96 4.20 -28.55
N TYR A 198 -15.07 4.36 -29.27
CA TYR A 198 -16.07 5.37 -28.93
C TYR A 198 -16.83 5.02 -27.64
N ASP A 199 -17.15 3.76 -27.43
CA ASP A 199 -17.83 3.29 -26.20
C ASP A 199 -16.90 3.45 -25.00
N GLY A 200 -15.61 3.10 -25.15
CA GLY A 200 -14.59 3.28 -24.12
C GLY A 200 -14.39 4.72 -23.74
N MET A 201 -14.34 5.63 -24.72
CA MET A 201 -14.22 7.06 -24.51
C MET A 201 -15.45 7.64 -23.78
N ALA A 202 -16.66 7.29 -24.21
CA ALA A 202 -17.90 7.74 -23.58
C ALA A 202 -18.00 7.25 -22.12
N LEU A 203 -17.61 6.01 -21.86
CA LEU A 203 -17.60 5.44 -20.53
C LEU A 203 -16.56 6.14 -19.62
N ALA A 204 -15.35 6.35 -20.11
CA ALA A 204 -14.30 7.06 -19.39
C ALA A 204 -14.72 8.49 -19.05
N GLN A 205 -15.33 9.19 -20.00
CA GLN A 205 -15.85 10.55 -19.80
C GLN A 205 -16.95 10.56 -18.73
N ALA A 206 -17.94 9.68 -18.82
CA ALA A 206 -19.03 9.61 -17.85
C ALA A 206 -18.51 9.31 -16.41
N MET A 207 -17.50 8.44 -16.29
CA MET A 207 -16.86 8.18 -14.99
C MET A 207 -16.16 9.42 -14.44
N LEU A 208 -15.43 10.16 -15.30
CA LEU A 208 -14.74 11.39 -14.89
C LEU A 208 -15.72 12.47 -14.42
N GLU A 209 -16.77 12.70 -15.19
CA GLU A 209 -17.82 13.68 -14.85
C GLU A 209 -18.48 13.32 -13.51
N TYR A 210 -18.80 12.04 -13.31
CA TYR A 210 -19.37 11.56 -12.04
C TYR A 210 -18.42 11.73 -10.86
N ILE A 211 -17.13 11.44 -11.04
CA ILE A 211 -16.12 11.62 -9.98
C ILE A 211 -15.99 13.10 -9.62
N ASP A 212 -15.91 13.98 -10.62
CA ASP A 212 -15.72 15.41 -10.41
C ASP A 212 -16.95 16.08 -9.76
N GLU A 213 -18.13 15.80 -10.28
CA GLU A 213 -19.37 16.47 -9.87
C GLU A 213 -20.01 15.86 -8.62
N ALA A 214 -19.98 14.52 -8.48
CA ALA A 214 -20.74 13.83 -7.45
C ALA A 214 -19.87 13.36 -6.27
N ILE A 215 -18.60 12.95 -6.51
CA ILE A 215 -17.73 12.39 -5.47
C ILE A 215 -16.77 13.46 -4.94
N GLY A 216 -16.12 14.23 -5.82
CA GLY A 216 -15.12 15.22 -5.47
C GLY A 216 -13.79 14.66 -4.96
N ALA A 217 -13.48 13.39 -5.28
CA ALA A 217 -12.25 12.73 -4.86
C ALA A 217 -11.05 13.20 -5.69
N LYS A 218 -9.85 13.28 -5.06
CA LYS A 218 -8.62 13.53 -5.81
C LYS A 218 -8.33 12.36 -6.75
N THR A 219 -8.32 12.64 -8.03
CA THR A 219 -8.23 11.62 -9.08
C THR A 219 -7.10 11.91 -10.05
N LEU A 220 -6.24 10.94 -10.26
CA LEU A 220 -5.28 10.91 -11.36
C LEU A 220 -5.83 9.98 -12.44
N PHE A 221 -6.10 10.54 -13.61
CA PHE A 221 -6.71 9.81 -14.71
C PHE A 221 -5.83 9.88 -15.95
N SER A 222 -5.31 8.76 -16.39
CA SER A 222 -4.57 8.71 -17.65
C SER A 222 -5.46 8.24 -18.79
N THR A 223 -5.28 8.85 -19.96
CA THR A 223 -6.02 8.49 -21.16
C THR A 223 -5.18 8.62 -22.41
N HIS A 224 -5.62 7.91 -23.46
CA HIS A 224 -5.14 8.04 -24.84
C HIS A 224 -6.17 8.70 -25.77
N TYR A 225 -7.33 9.05 -25.23
CA TYR A 225 -8.39 9.73 -25.98
C TYR A 225 -8.16 11.23 -26.05
#